data_2931465a8abe5ddc0fb0ad2caf2dcb46
#
_entry.id   2931465a8abe5ddc0fb0ad2caf2dcb46
#
_cell.length_a   1.000
_cell.length_b   1.000
_cell.length_c   1.000
_cell.angle_alpha   90.00
_cell.angle_beta   90.00
_cell.angle_gamma   90.00
#
_symmetry.space_group_name_H-M   'P 1'
#
loop_
_entity.id
_entity.type
_entity.pdbx_description
1 polymer ?
#
loop_
_entity_poly.entity_id
_entity_poly.type
_entity_poly.pdbx_seq_one_letter_code
_entity_poly.pdbx_strand_id
1 'polypeptide(L)' 'MIFTEEDRLRELRLAQKDIFNAGNDLVSAGLRLQGTKYEQSYNRLYKALNALNRKLISEINKNKRRK' A
#
# COMPACT_ATOMS: atom_id res chain seq x y z
N MET A 1 22.00 -8.89 12.56
CA MET A 1 22.03 -7.83 11.52
C MET A 1 21.38 -6.57 12.05
N ILE A 2 22.04 -5.46 11.91
CA ILE A 2 21.52 -4.18 12.39
C ILE A 2 21.04 -3.35 11.22
N PHE A 3 19.76 -2.99 11.22
CA PHE A 3 19.21 -2.12 10.20
C PHE A 3 19.44 -0.67 10.56
N THR A 4 20.00 0.10 9.64
CA THR A 4 20.11 1.54 9.80
C THR A 4 18.77 2.18 9.46
N GLU A 5 18.63 3.48 9.74
CA GLU A 5 17.43 4.22 9.34
C GLU A 5 17.30 4.26 7.82
N GLU A 6 18.42 4.34 7.12
CA GLU A 6 18.40 4.33 5.66
C GLU A 6 17.89 3.01 5.12
N ASP A 7 18.31 1.89 5.73
CA ASP A 7 17.82 0.58 5.33
C ASP A 7 16.32 0.47 5.54
N ARG A 8 15.85 0.97 6.68
CA ARG A 8 14.43 0.94 6.99
C ARG A 8 13.64 1.79 6.01
N LEU A 9 14.14 2.96 5.68
CA LEU A 9 13.48 3.84 4.71
C LEU A 9 13.43 3.22 3.33
N ARG A 10 14.50 2.54 2.93
CA ARG A 10 14.53 1.83 1.66
C ARG A 10 13.46 0.75 1.61
N GLU A 11 13.34 -0.02 2.70
CA GLU A 11 12.34 -1.08 2.78
C GLU A 11 10.91 -0.51 2.74
N LEU A 12 10.70 0.62 3.38
CA LEU A 12 9.40 1.29 3.33
C LEU A 12 9.04 1.72 1.91
N ARG A 13 10.01 2.24 1.18
CA ARG A 13 9.78 2.66 -0.21
C ARG A 13 9.46 1.48 -1.10
N LEU A 14 10.18 0.37 -0.91
CA LEU A 14 9.92 -0.85 -1.69
C LEU A 14 8.55 -1.41 -1.36
N ALA A 15 8.19 -1.43 -0.08
CA ALA A 15 6.88 -1.90 0.35
C ALA A 15 5.77 -1.02 -0.23
N GLN A 16 5.96 0.29 -0.21
CA GLN A 16 4.97 1.23 -0.75
C GLN A 16 4.78 0.99 -2.25
N LYS A 17 5.87 0.76 -2.98
CA LYS A 17 5.80 0.46 -4.40
C LYS A 17 5.05 -0.83 -4.67
N ASP A 18 5.33 -1.86 -3.87
CA ASP A 18 4.64 -3.14 -4.01
C ASP A 18 3.15 -2.99 -3.73
N ILE A 19 2.79 -2.23 -2.69
CA ILE A 19 1.39 -1.98 -2.35
C ILE A 19 0.70 -1.21 -3.47
N PHE A 20 1.36 -0.22 -4.04
CA PHE A 20 0.82 0.55 -5.15
C PHE A 20 0.54 -0.35 -6.37
N ASN A 21 1.49 -1.22 -6.70
CA ASN A 21 1.32 -2.15 -7.81
C ASN A 21 0.21 -3.14 -7.54
N ALA A 22 0.10 -3.63 -6.32
CA ALA A 22 -0.99 -4.52 -5.92
C ALA A 22 -2.34 -3.83 -6.06
N GLY A 23 -2.40 -2.55 -5.73
CA GLY A 23 -3.61 -1.76 -5.89
C GLY A 23 -4.06 -1.69 -7.33
N ASN A 24 -3.10 -1.51 -8.25
CA ASN A 24 -3.42 -1.50 -9.68
C ASN A 24 -3.96 -2.85 -10.14
N ASP A 25 -3.37 -3.94 -9.66
CA ASP A 25 -3.85 -5.28 -9.98
C ASP A 25 -5.25 -5.52 -9.41
N LEU A 26 -5.52 -4.99 -8.23
CA LEU A 26 -6.83 -5.13 -7.60
C LEU A 26 -7.94 -4.44 -8.37
N VAL A 27 -7.63 -3.37 -9.09
CA VAL A 27 -8.63 -2.69 -9.91
C VAL A 27 -9.24 -3.64 -10.93
N SER A 28 -8.42 -4.44 -11.58
CA SER A 28 -8.91 -5.44 -12.53
C SER A 28 -9.81 -6.46 -11.85
N ALA A 29 -9.41 -6.93 -10.67
CA ALA A 29 -10.22 -7.87 -9.90
C ALA A 29 -11.55 -7.24 -9.50
N GLY A 30 -11.52 -5.96 -9.12
CA GLY A 30 -12.72 -5.24 -8.74
C GLY A 30 -13.74 -5.18 -9.87
N LEU A 31 -13.28 -4.93 -11.09
CA LEU A 31 -14.16 -4.90 -12.24
C LEU A 31 -14.83 -6.26 -12.48
N ARG A 32 -14.09 -7.34 -12.24
CA ARG A 32 -14.62 -8.70 -12.43
C ARG A 32 -15.59 -9.10 -11.32
N LEU A 33 -15.43 -8.54 -10.13
CA LEU A 33 -16.24 -8.90 -8.98
C LEU A 33 -17.48 -8.02 -8.82
N GLN A 34 -17.63 -6.99 -9.65
CA GLN A 34 -18.80 -6.11 -9.62
C GLN A 34 -20.09 -6.92 -9.77
N GLY A 35 -21.04 -6.65 -8.89
CA GLY A 35 -22.34 -7.32 -8.93
C GLY A 35 -22.32 -8.73 -8.38
N THR A 36 -21.18 -9.23 -7.92
CA THR A 36 -21.11 -10.55 -7.30
C THR A 36 -21.25 -10.44 -5.79
N LYS A 37 -21.44 -11.59 -5.15
CA LYS A 37 -21.54 -11.65 -3.68
C LYS A 37 -20.22 -11.28 -2.99
N TYR A 38 -19.12 -11.20 -3.74
CA TYR A 38 -17.81 -10.90 -3.20
C TYR A 38 -17.45 -9.42 -3.28
N GLU A 39 -18.30 -8.62 -3.87
CA GLU A 39 -18.03 -7.19 -4.07
C GLU A 39 -17.72 -6.47 -2.75
N GLN A 40 -18.51 -6.74 -1.72
CA GLN A 40 -18.30 -6.08 -0.42
C GLN A 40 -16.97 -6.45 0.21
N SER A 41 -16.60 -7.72 0.13
CA SER A 41 -15.31 -8.18 0.66
C SER A 41 -14.17 -7.52 -0.08
N TYR A 42 -14.30 -7.42 -1.40
CA TYR A 42 -13.31 -6.73 -2.22
C TYR A 42 -13.17 -5.26 -1.80
N ASN A 43 -14.30 -4.57 -1.60
CA ASN A 43 -14.26 -3.16 -1.23
C ASN A 43 -13.56 -2.94 0.10
N ARG A 44 -13.75 -3.83 1.06
CA ARG A 44 -13.05 -3.76 2.35
C ARG A 44 -11.55 -3.92 2.18
N LEU A 45 -11.16 -4.88 1.36
CA LEU A 45 -9.73 -5.11 1.09
C LEU A 45 -9.11 -3.91 0.42
N TYR A 46 -9.80 -3.35 -0.57
CA TYR A 46 -9.29 -2.18 -1.31
C TYR A 46 -9.12 -0.97 -0.38
N LYS A 47 -10.08 -0.74 0.50
CA LYS A 47 -9.98 0.35 1.48
C LYS A 47 -8.82 0.14 2.43
N ALA A 48 -8.61 -1.10 2.89
CA ALA A 48 -7.52 -1.41 3.79
C ALA A 48 -6.17 -1.20 3.09
N LEU A 49 -6.07 -1.60 1.84
CA LEU A 49 -4.85 -1.42 1.07
C LEU A 49 -4.53 0.06 0.88
N ASN A 50 -5.54 0.86 0.54
CA ASN A 50 -5.34 2.31 0.38
C ASN A 50 -4.94 2.97 1.68
N ALA A 51 -5.52 2.55 2.80
CA ALA A 51 -5.17 3.09 4.11
C ALA A 51 -3.71 2.78 4.45
N LEU A 52 -3.28 1.56 4.19
CA LEU A 52 -1.88 1.18 4.41
C LEU A 52 -0.95 1.99 3.52
N ASN A 53 -1.31 2.15 2.26
CA ASN A 53 -0.51 2.92 1.31
C ASN A 53 -0.31 4.36 1.79
N ARG A 54 -1.38 5.00 2.28
CA ARG A 54 -1.29 6.35 2.82
C ARG A 54 -0.37 6.43 4.03
N LYS A 55 -0.44 5.43 4.91
CA LYS A 55 0.41 5.39 6.09
C LYS A 55 1.88 5.27 5.69
N LEU A 56 2.18 4.45 4.69
CA LEU A 56 3.55 4.30 4.21
C LEU A 56 4.07 5.58 3.58
N ILE A 57 3.26 6.23 2.76
CA ILE A 57 3.63 7.50 2.12
C ILE A 57 3.89 8.57 3.19
N SER A 58 3.02 8.64 4.20
CA SER A 58 3.16 9.59 5.29
C SER A 58 4.47 9.37 6.05
N GLU A 59 4.79 8.11 6.33
CA GLU A 59 6.02 7.78 7.05
C GLU A 59 7.25 8.13 6.23
N ILE A 60 7.24 7.83 4.94
CA ILE A 60 8.35 8.16 4.05
C ILE A 60 8.56 9.67 3.98
N ASN A 61 7.48 10.43 3.85
CA ASN A 61 7.57 11.89 3.78
C ASN A 61 8.06 12.49 5.09
N LYS A 62 7.67 11.90 6.20
CA LYS A 62 8.12 12.32 7.51
C LYS A 62 9.63 12.20 7.63
N ASN A 63 10.18 11.09 7.14
CA ASN A 63 11.62 10.87 7.16
C ASN A 63 12.36 11.83 6.24
N LYS A 64 11.76 12.17 5.10
CA LYS A 64 12.33 13.14 4.17
C LYS A 64 12.45 14.52 4.78
N ARG A 65 11.51 14.91 5.63
CA ARG A 65 11.51 16.23 6.26
C ARG A 65 12.51 16.34 7.40
N ARG A 66 13.01 15.23 7.83
CA ARG A 66 13.97 15.16 8.91
C ARG A 66 15.36 15.42 8.40
N LYS A 67 15.74 16.61 8.32
CA LYS A 67 17.12 16.92 8.02
C LYS A 67 17.73 17.76 9.10
#